data_0199481166321f3ad7145f53faafec02
#
_entry.id   0199481166321f3ad7145f53faafec02
#
_cell.length_a   1.000
_cell.length_b   1.000
_cell.length_c   1.000
_cell.angle_alpha   90.00
_cell.angle_beta   90.00
_cell.angle_gamma   90.00
#
_symmetry.space_group_name_H-M   'P 1'
#
loop_
_entity.id
_entity.type
_entity.pdbx_description
1 polymer ?
#
loop_
_entity_poly.entity_id
_entity_poly.type
_entity_poly.pdbx_seq_one_letter_code
_entity_poly.pdbx_strand_id
1 'polypeptide(L)'
;MFGKTYEVAQDLFGSLPLLNDEQVDALAGACFEVDRVPLVTPNGTVSKDHSFLYRPDSDAILGTVGNRYEVVDNVDVLVPAMNSILNSGLDLTDLKVNVSLGNGGASTFVTVDLPAHTVQMGRKIGDIGRMALKIINSYDGSLRATLVTFVSRYWCTNGCMVNGSAESGFIKHTSQANVPNLVSNLKTSLELFKNSEGVYEVMADAPLPMEKAWQFMNLFLGKSWRDCQRDEFALSYENEDKLRENSSASYIWEQHRTKYVPELGNNCFAFYNALTDWATHKDTRSSAEGNRPVVEWRRHQDVDRFTRNRYFLDEISKAA
;
A
#
# COMPACT_ATOMS: atom_id res chain seq x y z
N MET A 1 28.86 17.97 -1.00
CA MET A 1 28.70 16.60 -1.53
C MET A 1 27.24 16.21 -1.72
N PHE A 2 26.30 17.01 -1.22
CA PHE A 2 24.85 16.71 -1.15
C PHE A 2 24.10 16.75 -2.49
N GLY A 3 24.71 17.21 -3.57
CA GLY A 3 24.05 17.31 -4.88
C GLY A 3 24.20 16.09 -5.78
N LYS A 4 25.18 15.22 -5.54
CA LYS A 4 25.52 14.18 -6.52
C LYS A 4 24.43 13.15 -6.75
N THR A 5 23.75 12.70 -5.70
CA THR A 5 22.71 11.64 -5.84
C THR A 5 21.46 12.20 -6.50
N TYR A 6 21.06 13.44 -6.13
CA TYR A 6 19.94 14.12 -6.77
C TYR A 6 20.23 14.45 -8.24
N GLU A 7 21.38 15.06 -8.53
CA GLU A 7 21.79 15.41 -9.90
C GLU A 7 21.90 14.16 -10.80
N VAL A 8 22.52 13.10 -10.29
CA VAL A 8 22.61 11.82 -11.01
C VAL A 8 21.22 11.22 -11.24
N ALA A 9 20.35 11.27 -10.25
CA ALA A 9 18.98 10.77 -10.39
C ALA A 9 18.18 11.64 -11.38
N GLN A 10 18.33 12.96 -11.33
CA GLN A 10 17.69 13.89 -12.27
C GLN A 10 18.11 13.61 -13.72
N ASP A 11 19.40 13.40 -13.97
CA ASP A 11 19.90 13.01 -15.29
C ASP A 11 19.36 11.67 -15.76
N LEU A 12 19.33 10.67 -14.87
CA LEU A 12 18.81 9.34 -15.17
C LEU A 12 17.30 9.35 -15.47
N PHE A 13 16.49 10.01 -14.65
CA PHE A 13 15.05 10.12 -14.89
C PHE A 13 14.74 11.05 -16.07
N GLY A 14 15.50 12.14 -16.26
CA GLY A 14 15.36 13.03 -17.41
C GLY A 14 15.68 12.37 -18.75
N SER A 15 16.46 11.28 -18.74
CA SER A 15 16.72 10.46 -19.93
C SER A 15 15.59 9.50 -20.27
N LEU A 16 14.63 9.29 -19.35
CA LEU A 16 13.50 8.39 -19.56
C LEU A 16 12.42 9.10 -20.39
N PRO A 17 11.89 8.45 -21.43
CA PRO A 17 10.82 9.04 -22.22
C PRO A 17 9.53 9.18 -21.40
N LEU A 18 8.66 10.10 -21.79
CA LEU A 18 7.31 10.29 -21.26
C LEU A 18 7.20 10.88 -19.84
N LEU A 19 8.30 11.14 -19.14
CA LEU A 19 8.28 11.89 -17.89
C LEU A 19 8.38 13.40 -18.20
N ASN A 20 7.57 14.20 -17.52
CA ASN A 20 7.72 15.65 -17.54
C ASN A 20 8.66 16.11 -16.43
N ASP A 21 9.10 17.39 -16.48
CA ASP A 21 10.08 17.95 -15.55
C ASP A 21 9.62 17.83 -14.09
N GLU A 22 8.33 18.04 -13.78
CA GLU A 22 7.77 17.91 -12.43
C GLU A 22 7.90 16.47 -11.91
N GLN A 23 7.64 15.47 -12.74
CA GLN A 23 7.77 14.07 -12.39
C GLN A 23 9.22 13.65 -12.21
N VAL A 24 10.10 14.17 -13.05
CA VAL A 24 11.55 13.96 -12.93
C VAL A 24 12.07 14.55 -11.62
N ASP A 25 11.70 15.79 -11.29
CA ASP A 25 12.09 16.45 -10.05
C ASP A 25 11.55 15.73 -8.80
N ALA A 26 10.30 15.27 -8.84
CA ALA A 26 9.71 14.53 -7.74
C ALA A 26 10.43 13.19 -7.49
N LEU A 27 10.77 12.45 -8.55
CA LEU A 27 11.51 11.19 -8.45
C LEU A 27 12.95 11.40 -7.98
N ALA A 28 13.63 12.41 -8.54
CA ALA A 28 14.98 12.75 -8.14
C ALA A 28 15.04 13.23 -6.69
N GLY A 29 14.04 13.98 -6.22
CA GLY A 29 13.91 14.42 -4.83
C GLY A 29 13.75 13.29 -3.82
N ALA A 30 13.32 12.10 -4.27
CA ALA A 30 13.31 10.90 -3.45
C ALA A 30 14.66 10.18 -3.39
N CYS A 31 15.63 10.54 -4.25
CA CYS A 31 16.94 9.91 -4.34
C CYS A 31 18.00 10.78 -3.63
N PHE A 32 18.02 10.72 -2.32
CA PHE A 32 18.96 11.41 -1.45
C PHE A 32 20.07 10.47 -0.97
N GLU A 33 21.18 11.05 -0.50
CA GLU A 33 22.31 10.31 0.07
C GLU A 33 21.95 9.76 1.45
N VAL A 34 22.40 8.55 1.74
CA VAL A 34 22.23 7.91 3.04
C VAL A 34 23.56 7.37 3.54
N ASP A 35 24.01 7.91 4.65
CA ASP A 35 25.25 7.50 5.31
C ASP A 35 25.00 6.47 6.38
N ARG A 36 25.90 5.49 6.48
CA ARG A 36 25.94 4.56 7.61
C ARG A 36 26.91 5.11 8.66
N VAL A 37 26.36 5.57 9.78
CA VAL A 37 27.11 6.17 10.87
C VAL A 37 27.17 5.21 12.06
N PRO A 38 28.35 4.95 12.66
CA PRO A 38 28.46 4.10 13.83
C PRO A 38 27.62 4.60 15.00
N LEU A 39 26.95 3.68 15.68
CA LEU A 39 26.24 3.98 16.93
C LEU A 39 27.27 4.07 18.06
N VAL A 40 27.30 5.21 18.75
CA VAL A 40 28.26 5.49 19.82
C VAL A 40 27.50 5.71 21.12
N THR A 41 27.92 5.03 22.20
CA THR A 41 27.37 5.26 23.54
C THR A 41 27.84 6.59 24.14
N PRO A 42 27.18 7.14 25.17
CA PRO A 42 27.63 8.37 25.83
C PRO A 42 29.08 8.31 26.34
N ASN A 43 29.60 7.11 26.64
CA ASN A 43 30.97 6.92 27.05
C ASN A 43 31.98 6.72 25.92
N GLY A 44 31.56 6.99 24.67
CA GLY A 44 32.42 6.88 23.48
C GLY A 44 32.66 5.45 22.98
N THR A 45 31.94 4.44 23.51
CA THR A 45 32.04 3.08 22.99
C THR A 45 31.26 2.94 21.71
N VAL A 46 31.93 2.52 20.63
CA VAL A 46 31.32 2.26 19.33
C VAL A 46 30.62 0.89 19.34
N SER A 47 29.38 0.85 18.90
CA SER A 47 28.64 -0.41 18.71
C SER A 47 29.30 -1.25 17.60
N LYS A 48 29.49 -2.54 17.86
CA LYS A 48 30.01 -3.49 16.87
C LYS A 48 28.92 -4.07 15.96
N ASP A 49 27.66 -4.00 16.39
CA ASP A 49 26.56 -4.75 15.79
C ASP A 49 25.51 -3.87 15.13
N HIS A 50 25.49 -2.56 15.42
CA HIS A 50 24.48 -1.64 14.96
C HIS A 50 25.07 -0.31 14.48
N SER A 51 24.40 0.31 13.52
CA SER A 51 24.71 1.63 12.98
C SER A 51 23.43 2.43 12.78
N PHE A 52 23.52 3.75 12.80
CA PHE A 52 22.46 4.62 12.28
C PHE A 52 22.54 4.70 10.76
N LEU A 53 21.38 4.81 10.11
CA LEU A 53 21.28 5.34 8.78
C LEU A 53 20.88 6.82 8.88
N TYR A 54 21.67 7.67 8.30
CA TYR A 54 21.61 9.11 8.44
C TYR A 54 21.46 9.76 7.07
N ARG A 55 20.54 10.71 6.99
CA ARG A 55 20.28 11.52 5.81
C ARG A 55 20.91 12.91 5.99
N PRO A 56 22.04 13.20 5.31
CA PRO A 56 22.81 14.42 5.58
C PRO A 56 22.14 15.73 5.17
N ASP A 57 21.34 15.72 4.10
CA ASP A 57 20.69 16.93 3.56
C ASP A 57 19.62 17.52 4.48
N SER A 58 19.04 16.69 5.35
CA SER A 58 17.98 17.07 6.30
C SER A 58 18.35 16.87 7.77
N ASP A 59 19.59 16.46 8.05
CA ASP A 59 20.08 16.15 9.41
C ASP A 59 19.18 15.12 10.13
N ALA A 60 18.69 14.12 9.41
CA ALA A 60 17.71 13.16 9.92
C ALA A 60 18.29 11.76 10.11
N ILE A 61 18.01 11.16 11.27
CA ILE A 61 18.25 9.72 11.49
C ILE A 61 17.05 8.96 10.92
N LEU A 62 17.31 8.14 9.90
CA LEU A 62 16.29 7.34 9.23
C LEU A 62 15.94 6.08 10.01
N GLY A 63 16.94 5.49 10.69
CA GLY A 63 16.74 4.28 11.49
C GLY A 63 18.02 3.70 12.05
N THR A 64 17.88 2.62 12.82
CA THR A 64 18.99 1.84 13.35
C THR A 64 18.97 0.46 12.73
N VAL A 65 20.09 0.05 12.15
CA VAL A 65 20.20 -1.21 11.42
C VAL A 65 21.37 -2.06 11.93
N GLY A 66 21.22 -3.38 11.81
CA GLY A 66 22.29 -4.32 12.14
C GLY A 66 23.34 -4.44 11.03
N ASN A 67 24.48 -5.07 11.32
CA ASN A 67 25.61 -5.20 10.40
C ASN A 67 25.28 -5.98 9.12
N ARG A 68 24.27 -6.85 9.15
CA ARG A 68 23.82 -7.64 7.97
C ARG A 68 22.81 -6.92 7.08
N TYR A 69 22.37 -5.73 7.50
CA TYR A 69 21.47 -4.92 6.70
C TYR A 69 22.25 -4.26 5.57
N GLU A 70 21.79 -4.44 4.35
CA GLU A 70 22.31 -3.72 3.19
C GLU A 70 21.41 -2.56 2.85
N VAL A 71 22.01 -1.40 2.70
CA VAL A 71 21.31 -0.21 2.22
C VAL A 71 21.04 -0.42 0.74
N VAL A 72 19.78 -0.33 0.34
CA VAL A 72 19.38 -0.29 -1.05
C VAL A 72 18.92 1.12 -1.33
N ASP A 73 19.67 1.85 -2.12
CA ASP A 73 19.38 3.24 -2.41
C ASP A 73 18.13 3.39 -3.27
N ASN A 74 17.39 4.48 -3.06
CA ASN A 74 16.17 4.74 -3.82
C ASN A 74 16.44 4.79 -5.32
N VAL A 75 17.57 5.34 -5.75
CA VAL A 75 17.96 5.42 -7.17
C VAL A 75 18.07 4.01 -7.77
N ASP A 76 18.61 3.04 -7.02
CA ASP A 76 18.80 1.67 -7.48
C ASP A 76 17.47 0.88 -7.59
N VAL A 77 16.42 1.33 -6.90
CA VAL A 77 15.08 0.76 -6.98
C VAL A 77 14.23 1.49 -8.00
N LEU A 78 14.20 2.83 -7.93
CA LEU A 78 13.25 3.64 -8.70
C LEU A 78 13.62 3.72 -10.19
N VAL A 79 14.90 3.89 -10.54
CA VAL A 79 15.31 4.01 -11.95
C VAL A 79 15.03 2.74 -12.74
N PRO A 80 15.42 1.53 -12.29
CA PRO A 80 15.06 0.30 -13.00
C PRO A 80 13.57 0.05 -13.05
N ALA A 81 12.82 0.34 -11.98
CA ALA A 81 11.39 0.16 -11.94
C ALA A 81 10.69 1.09 -12.96
N MET A 82 11.01 2.37 -12.96
CA MET A 82 10.47 3.34 -13.90
C MET A 82 10.84 2.99 -15.35
N ASN A 83 12.11 2.67 -15.61
CA ASN A 83 12.54 2.23 -16.93
C ASN A 83 11.75 1.03 -17.44
N SER A 84 11.45 0.08 -16.57
CA SER A 84 10.63 -1.08 -16.95
C SER A 84 9.18 -0.75 -17.21
N ILE A 85 8.58 0.12 -16.41
CA ILE A 85 7.21 0.58 -16.62
C ILE A 85 7.12 1.27 -17.98
N LEU A 86 8.04 2.20 -18.26
CA LEU A 86 8.05 2.97 -19.50
C LEU A 86 8.35 2.12 -20.75
N ASN A 87 9.07 1.02 -20.61
CA ASN A 87 9.37 0.09 -21.71
C ASN A 87 8.50 -1.19 -21.70
N SER A 88 7.44 -1.23 -20.89
CA SER A 88 6.60 -2.42 -20.71
C SER A 88 5.68 -2.73 -21.90
N GLY A 89 5.47 -1.76 -22.80
CA GLY A 89 4.45 -1.82 -23.86
C GLY A 89 3.04 -1.56 -23.35
N LEU A 90 2.87 -1.09 -22.10
CA LEU A 90 1.59 -0.59 -21.59
C LEU A 90 1.21 0.72 -22.27
N ASP A 91 -0.09 1.00 -22.33
CA ASP A 91 -0.57 2.34 -22.68
C ASP A 91 -0.31 3.29 -21.51
N LEU A 92 0.59 4.24 -21.72
CA LEU A 92 1.04 5.20 -20.71
C LEU A 92 0.41 6.59 -20.89
N THR A 93 -0.68 6.69 -21.68
CA THR A 93 -1.41 7.93 -21.85
C THR A 93 -1.86 8.49 -20.51
N ASP A 94 -1.58 9.77 -20.26
CA ASP A 94 -1.90 10.48 -19.02
C ASP A 94 -1.26 9.86 -17.75
N LEU A 95 -0.14 9.15 -17.90
CA LEU A 95 0.66 8.64 -16.77
C LEU A 95 0.92 9.75 -15.75
N LYS A 96 0.70 9.42 -14.45
CA LYS A 96 1.02 10.32 -13.34
C LYS A 96 1.95 9.63 -12.35
N VAL A 97 2.88 10.40 -11.81
CA VAL A 97 3.80 9.94 -10.77
C VAL A 97 3.59 10.77 -9.52
N ASN A 98 3.38 10.11 -8.40
CA ASN A 98 3.27 10.73 -7.09
C ASN A 98 4.32 10.13 -6.15
N VAL A 99 5.07 10.97 -5.49
CA VAL A 99 6.11 10.57 -4.53
C VAL A 99 5.69 10.98 -3.12
N SER A 100 5.83 10.07 -2.17
CA SER A 100 5.59 10.34 -0.75
C SER A 100 6.70 9.76 0.11
N LEU A 101 7.18 10.55 1.05
CA LEU A 101 8.20 10.14 2.01
C LEU A 101 7.58 10.00 3.41
N GLY A 102 7.84 8.88 4.06
CA GLY A 102 7.47 8.65 5.45
C GLY A 102 8.67 8.80 6.38
N ASN A 103 8.43 9.31 7.59
CA ASN A 103 9.48 9.48 8.63
C ASN A 103 10.75 10.19 8.13
N GLY A 104 10.60 11.36 7.51
CA GLY A 104 11.75 12.14 7.03
C GLY A 104 12.54 11.49 5.90
N GLY A 105 11.97 10.48 5.21
CA GLY A 105 12.62 9.74 4.14
C GLY A 105 13.03 8.31 4.54
N ALA A 106 12.78 7.88 5.79
CA ALA A 106 13.03 6.49 6.19
C ALA A 106 12.27 5.48 5.33
N SER A 107 11.14 5.89 4.75
CA SER A 107 10.37 5.09 3.79
C SER A 107 9.96 5.94 2.59
N THR A 108 10.06 5.36 1.41
CA THR A 108 9.73 6.00 0.13
C THR A 108 8.62 5.21 -0.56
N PHE A 109 7.61 5.94 -1.02
CA PHE A 109 6.48 5.41 -1.77
C PHE A 109 6.36 6.20 -3.08
N VAL A 110 6.44 5.51 -4.20
CA VAL A 110 6.18 6.09 -5.52
C VAL A 110 4.95 5.40 -6.09
N THR A 111 3.92 6.16 -6.42
CA THR A 111 2.72 5.67 -7.09
C THR A 111 2.75 6.12 -8.54
N VAL A 112 2.70 5.17 -9.45
CA VAL A 112 2.59 5.40 -10.90
C VAL A 112 1.18 5.04 -11.32
N ASP A 113 0.35 6.05 -11.55
CA ASP A 113 -1.02 5.87 -12.02
C ASP A 113 -1.03 5.69 -13.54
N LEU A 114 -1.76 4.68 -14.01
CA LEU A 114 -1.91 4.31 -15.42
C LEU A 114 -3.39 4.43 -15.84
N PRO A 115 -3.90 5.66 -16.08
CA PRO A 115 -5.32 5.90 -16.29
C PRO A 115 -5.92 5.23 -17.54
N ALA A 116 -5.08 4.91 -18.52
CA ALA A 116 -5.51 4.18 -19.73
C ALA A 116 -5.93 2.72 -19.43
N HIS A 117 -5.49 2.16 -18.31
CA HIS A 117 -5.85 0.81 -17.89
C HIS A 117 -6.95 0.84 -16.84
N THR A 118 -8.14 0.36 -17.22
CA THR A 118 -9.32 0.37 -16.35
C THR A 118 -9.94 -1.01 -16.23
N VAL A 119 -10.64 -1.24 -15.12
CA VAL A 119 -11.49 -2.40 -14.85
C VAL A 119 -12.82 -1.94 -14.29
N GLN A 120 -13.89 -2.68 -14.58
CA GLN A 120 -15.19 -2.48 -13.95
C GLN A 120 -15.11 -2.95 -12.49
N MET A 121 -15.61 -2.15 -11.55
CA MET A 121 -15.62 -2.50 -10.15
C MET A 121 -17.04 -2.90 -9.68
N GLY A 122 -17.27 -4.19 -9.52
CA GLY A 122 -18.58 -4.72 -9.15
C GLY A 122 -19.62 -4.55 -10.24
N ARG A 123 -20.89 -4.41 -9.84
CA ARG A 123 -22.05 -4.39 -10.78
C ARG A 123 -22.57 -3.00 -11.13
N LYS A 124 -22.11 -1.95 -10.45
CA LYS A 124 -22.57 -0.59 -10.72
C LYS A 124 -21.90 -0.05 -11.98
N ILE A 125 -22.70 0.22 -13.02
CA ILE A 125 -22.20 0.78 -14.28
C ILE A 125 -21.50 2.12 -14.02
N GLY A 126 -20.29 2.26 -14.57
CA GLY A 126 -19.46 3.46 -14.42
C GLY A 126 -18.63 3.49 -13.13
N ASP A 127 -18.71 2.47 -12.29
CA ASP A 127 -17.79 2.31 -11.18
C ASP A 127 -16.48 1.68 -11.68
N ILE A 128 -15.52 2.54 -12.00
CA ILE A 128 -14.30 2.18 -12.70
C ILE A 128 -13.11 2.27 -11.75
N GLY A 129 -12.29 1.23 -11.74
CA GLY A 129 -10.97 1.21 -11.15
C GLY A 129 -9.87 1.44 -12.19
N ARG A 130 -8.85 2.21 -11.84
CA ARG A 130 -7.66 2.45 -12.66
C ARG A 130 -6.48 1.67 -12.11
N MET A 131 -5.63 1.22 -13.00
CA MET A 131 -4.38 0.59 -12.61
C MET A 131 -3.42 1.61 -12.00
N ALA A 132 -2.81 1.26 -10.90
CA ALA A 132 -1.68 1.96 -10.32
C ALA A 132 -0.61 0.96 -9.92
N LEU A 133 0.65 1.35 -10.04
CA LEU A 133 1.79 0.59 -9.55
C LEU A 133 2.40 1.35 -8.37
N LYS A 134 2.64 0.66 -7.26
CA LYS A 134 3.34 1.23 -6.12
C LYS A 134 4.73 0.63 -5.99
N ILE A 135 5.74 1.49 -6.02
CA ILE A 135 7.12 1.16 -5.74
C ILE A 135 7.41 1.65 -4.32
N ILE A 136 7.93 0.77 -3.49
CA ILE A 136 8.17 1.04 -2.07
C ILE A 136 9.61 0.67 -1.75
N ASN A 137 10.28 1.50 -0.96
CA ASN A 137 11.57 1.21 -0.37
C ASN A 137 11.62 1.75 1.07
N SER A 138 12.48 1.20 1.91
CA SER A 138 12.75 1.80 3.23
C SER A 138 14.21 1.63 3.64
N TYR A 139 14.68 2.61 4.39
CA TYR A 139 16.03 2.61 4.97
C TYR A 139 16.05 2.05 6.41
N ASP A 140 14.94 2.11 7.12
CA ASP A 140 14.83 1.68 8.52
C ASP A 140 14.57 0.17 8.70
N GLY A 141 14.48 -0.58 7.60
CA GLY A 141 14.15 -2.01 7.61
C GLY A 141 12.68 -2.31 7.94
N SER A 142 11.83 -1.29 8.07
CA SER A 142 10.40 -1.47 8.39
C SER A 142 9.59 -2.06 7.23
N LEU A 143 10.05 -1.85 6.01
CA LEU A 143 9.43 -2.33 4.78
C LEU A 143 10.50 -2.99 3.88
N ARG A 144 10.03 -3.82 2.96
CA ARG A 144 10.86 -4.40 1.91
C ARG A 144 10.76 -3.53 0.67
N ALA A 145 11.83 -3.47 -0.14
CA ALA A 145 11.69 -2.90 -1.47
C ALA A 145 10.70 -3.77 -2.28
N THR A 146 9.63 -3.15 -2.76
CA THR A 146 8.48 -3.88 -3.31
C THR A 146 7.85 -3.10 -4.46
N LEU A 147 7.43 -3.83 -5.51
CA LEU A 147 6.54 -3.34 -6.55
C LEU A 147 5.21 -4.07 -6.45
N VAL A 148 4.12 -3.34 -6.29
CA VAL A 148 2.78 -3.92 -6.20
C VAL A 148 1.80 -3.25 -7.13
N THR A 149 0.79 -4.01 -7.55
CA THR A 149 -0.32 -3.50 -8.36
C THR A 149 -1.48 -3.07 -7.45
N PHE A 150 -2.00 -1.90 -7.72
CA PHE A 150 -3.17 -1.33 -7.08
C PHE A 150 -4.27 -1.08 -8.10
N VAL A 151 -5.50 -1.12 -7.63
CA VAL A 151 -6.65 -0.53 -8.31
C VAL A 151 -7.01 0.73 -7.54
N SER A 152 -6.97 1.88 -8.18
CA SER A 152 -7.46 3.14 -7.65
C SER A 152 -8.88 3.38 -8.16
N ARG A 153 -9.87 3.37 -7.27
CA ARG A 153 -11.27 3.58 -7.62
C ARG A 153 -11.52 5.05 -7.96
N TYR A 154 -12.16 5.31 -9.09
CA TYR A 154 -12.32 6.66 -9.62
C TYR A 154 -13.14 7.59 -8.69
N TRP A 155 -14.25 7.09 -8.13
CA TRP A 155 -15.20 7.90 -7.37
C TRP A 155 -14.83 8.15 -5.91
N CYS A 156 -14.03 7.29 -5.31
CA CYS A 156 -13.74 7.33 -3.87
C CYS A 156 -12.26 7.49 -3.54
N THR A 157 -11.38 7.57 -4.52
CA THR A 157 -9.91 7.56 -4.35
C THR A 157 -9.39 6.45 -3.44
N ASN A 158 -10.22 5.44 -3.13
CA ASN A 158 -9.81 4.28 -2.35
C ASN A 158 -8.80 3.48 -3.15
N GLY A 159 -7.64 3.25 -2.56
CA GLY A 159 -6.67 2.32 -3.13
C GLY A 159 -7.01 0.90 -2.71
N CYS A 160 -7.06 -0.02 -3.65
CA CYS A 160 -7.25 -1.45 -3.40
C CYS A 160 -6.02 -2.20 -3.90
N MET A 161 -5.37 -3.02 -3.05
CA MET A 161 -4.34 -3.93 -3.52
C MET A 161 -4.97 -5.03 -4.38
N VAL A 162 -4.35 -5.33 -5.50
CA VAL A 162 -4.74 -6.52 -6.28
C VAL A 162 -4.23 -7.76 -5.58
N ASN A 163 -5.11 -8.71 -5.30
CA ASN A 163 -4.80 -9.95 -4.59
C ASN A 163 -3.55 -10.64 -5.17
N GLY A 164 -2.60 -10.97 -4.29
CA GLY A 164 -1.37 -11.66 -4.67
C GLY A 164 -0.28 -10.76 -5.27
N SER A 165 -0.56 -9.48 -5.57
CA SER A 165 0.45 -8.58 -6.17
C SER A 165 1.62 -8.29 -5.22
N ALA A 166 1.39 -8.25 -3.91
CA ALA A 166 2.45 -8.00 -2.92
C ALA A 166 3.45 -9.16 -2.77
N GLU A 167 3.09 -10.37 -3.21
CA GLU A 167 3.95 -11.56 -3.10
C GLU A 167 4.88 -11.72 -4.29
N SER A 168 4.60 -11.03 -5.39
CA SER A 168 5.27 -11.26 -6.67
C SER A 168 6.55 -10.44 -6.89
N GLY A 169 6.77 -9.36 -6.15
CA GLY A 169 7.92 -8.48 -6.37
C GLY A 169 8.42 -7.81 -5.11
N PHE A 170 9.32 -8.45 -4.36
CA PHE A 170 9.99 -7.81 -3.24
C PHE A 170 11.48 -8.15 -3.18
N ILE A 171 12.27 -7.24 -2.62
CA ILE A 171 13.69 -7.40 -2.35
C ILE A 171 13.90 -7.26 -0.84
N LYS A 172 14.64 -8.19 -0.26
CA LYS A 172 15.12 -8.07 1.12
C LYS A 172 16.39 -7.24 1.13
N HIS A 173 16.53 -6.38 2.13
CA HIS A 173 17.76 -5.61 2.40
C HIS A 173 18.84 -6.51 3.01
N THR A 174 19.34 -7.46 2.23
CA THR A 174 20.41 -8.39 2.60
C THR A 174 21.33 -8.57 1.39
N SER A 175 22.50 -9.17 1.59
CA SER A 175 23.55 -9.41 0.58
C SER A 175 23.12 -10.07 -0.74
N GLN A 176 21.85 -10.40 -0.88
CA GLN A 176 21.25 -10.98 -2.09
C GLN A 176 20.17 -10.07 -2.71
N ALA A 177 20.21 -8.77 -2.43
CA ALA A 177 19.30 -7.82 -3.04
C ALA A 177 19.43 -7.83 -4.57
N ASN A 178 18.37 -8.25 -5.27
CA ASN A 178 18.36 -8.38 -6.74
C ASN A 178 17.19 -7.58 -7.32
N VAL A 179 17.47 -6.33 -7.68
CA VAL A 179 16.51 -5.38 -8.26
C VAL A 179 15.85 -5.90 -9.56
N PRO A 180 16.52 -6.63 -10.48
CA PRO A 180 15.88 -7.17 -11.67
C PRO A 180 14.65 -8.04 -11.41
N ASN A 181 14.55 -8.71 -10.26
CA ASN A 181 13.37 -9.51 -9.92
C ASN A 181 12.13 -8.65 -9.64
N LEU A 182 12.31 -7.38 -9.27
CA LEU A 182 11.20 -6.45 -9.07
C LEU A 182 10.43 -6.17 -10.36
N VAL A 183 11.14 -6.19 -11.46
CA VAL A 183 10.71 -5.76 -12.77
C VAL A 183 10.10 -6.88 -13.60
N SER A 184 10.56 -8.12 -13.40
CA SER A 184 10.10 -9.28 -14.17
C SER A 184 8.60 -9.57 -14.03
N ASN A 185 7.95 -8.98 -13.04
CA ASN A 185 6.57 -9.24 -12.67
C ASN A 185 5.53 -8.27 -13.26
N LEU A 186 5.93 -7.29 -14.08
CA LEU A 186 5.00 -6.30 -14.66
C LEU A 186 3.90 -6.95 -15.53
N LYS A 187 4.24 -7.99 -16.30
CA LYS A 187 3.24 -8.73 -17.09
C LYS A 187 2.23 -9.44 -16.18
N THR A 188 2.73 -10.10 -15.15
CA THR A 188 1.89 -10.74 -14.12
C THR A 188 1.01 -9.70 -13.40
N SER A 189 1.55 -8.52 -13.13
CA SER A 189 0.81 -7.41 -12.54
C SER A 189 -0.39 -6.97 -13.40
N LEU A 190 -0.20 -6.89 -14.72
CA LEU A 190 -1.28 -6.54 -15.65
C LEU A 190 -2.35 -7.65 -15.71
N GLU A 191 -1.94 -8.91 -15.71
CA GLU A 191 -2.87 -10.05 -15.69
C GLU A 191 -3.68 -10.07 -14.38
N LEU A 192 -3.03 -9.88 -13.24
CA LEU A 192 -3.69 -9.77 -11.94
C LEU A 192 -4.67 -8.59 -11.90
N PHE A 193 -4.30 -7.45 -12.48
CA PHE A 193 -5.18 -6.29 -12.57
C PHE A 193 -6.44 -6.61 -13.39
N LYS A 194 -6.30 -7.20 -14.58
CA LYS A 194 -7.44 -7.60 -15.42
C LYS A 194 -8.34 -8.63 -14.72
N ASN A 195 -7.73 -9.60 -14.04
CA ASN A 195 -8.47 -10.64 -13.33
C ASN A 195 -9.22 -10.08 -12.09
N SER A 196 -8.83 -8.92 -11.56
CA SER A 196 -9.48 -8.32 -10.40
C SER A 196 -10.94 -7.93 -10.67
N GLU A 197 -11.30 -7.65 -11.93
CA GLU A 197 -12.69 -7.37 -12.33
C GLU A 197 -13.63 -8.51 -11.93
N GLY A 198 -13.27 -9.77 -12.27
CA GLY A 198 -14.07 -10.93 -11.90
C GLY A 198 -14.18 -11.13 -10.39
N VAL A 199 -13.13 -10.80 -9.64
CA VAL A 199 -13.17 -10.87 -8.16
C VAL A 199 -14.16 -9.85 -7.60
N TYR A 200 -14.18 -8.62 -8.10
CA TYR A 200 -15.12 -7.58 -7.65
C TYR A 200 -16.56 -7.91 -8.02
N GLU A 201 -16.79 -8.53 -9.19
CA GLU A 201 -18.10 -9.00 -9.58
C GLU A 201 -18.64 -10.08 -8.64
N VAL A 202 -17.85 -11.10 -8.34
CA VAL A 202 -18.24 -12.17 -7.41
C VAL A 202 -18.50 -11.62 -6.01
N MET A 203 -17.69 -10.66 -5.54
CA MET A 203 -17.95 -9.98 -4.27
C MET A 203 -19.26 -9.18 -4.28
N ALA A 204 -19.62 -8.56 -5.41
CA ALA A 204 -20.87 -7.81 -5.55
C ALA A 204 -22.10 -8.70 -5.61
N ASP A 205 -21.96 -9.91 -6.14
CA ASP A 205 -23.02 -10.91 -6.19
C ASP A 205 -23.20 -11.67 -4.86
N ALA A 206 -22.22 -11.64 -3.96
CA ALA A 206 -22.25 -12.33 -2.67
C ALA A 206 -23.01 -11.50 -1.61
N PRO A 207 -24.25 -11.87 -1.24
CA PRO A 207 -25.01 -11.18 -0.19
C PRO A 207 -24.27 -11.22 1.14
N LEU A 208 -24.27 -10.11 1.86
CA LEU A 208 -23.66 -10.03 3.17
C LEU A 208 -24.61 -9.38 4.18
N PRO A 209 -25.41 -10.16 4.93
CA PRO A 209 -26.29 -9.61 5.97
C PRO A 209 -25.51 -8.76 6.99
N MET A 210 -26.14 -7.73 7.54
CA MET A 210 -25.52 -6.78 8.49
C MET A 210 -24.86 -7.47 9.68
N GLU A 211 -25.52 -8.50 10.23
CA GLU A 211 -24.96 -9.34 11.30
C GLU A 211 -23.62 -9.96 10.88
N LYS A 212 -23.57 -10.50 9.66
CA LYS A 212 -22.37 -11.14 9.13
C LYS A 212 -21.25 -10.11 8.85
N ALA A 213 -21.62 -8.94 8.33
CA ALA A 213 -20.68 -7.84 8.14
C ALA A 213 -20.05 -7.39 9.47
N TRP A 214 -20.84 -7.35 10.54
CA TRP A 214 -20.37 -7.08 11.90
C TRP A 214 -19.39 -8.15 12.41
N GLN A 215 -19.69 -9.43 12.18
CA GLN A 215 -18.80 -10.53 12.52
C GLN A 215 -17.47 -10.41 11.78
N PHE A 216 -17.50 -10.12 10.49
CA PHE A 216 -16.29 -9.93 9.68
C PHE A 216 -15.48 -8.69 10.07
N MET A 217 -16.13 -7.58 10.42
CA MET A 217 -15.42 -6.40 10.94
C MET A 217 -14.64 -6.76 12.21
N ASN A 218 -15.25 -7.49 13.11
CA ASN A 218 -14.59 -7.88 14.36
C ASN A 218 -13.49 -8.92 14.16
N LEU A 219 -13.67 -9.83 13.19
CA LEU A 219 -12.62 -10.76 12.76
C LEU A 219 -11.43 -9.99 12.15
N PHE A 220 -11.71 -9.02 11.30
CA PHE A 220 -10.69 -8.13 10.71
C PHE A 220 -9.90 -7.38 11.78
N LEU A 221 -10.56 -6.93 12.83
CA LEU A 221 -9.96 -6.23 13.97
C LEU A 221 -9.28 -7.14 15.00
N GLY A 222 -9.12 -8.44 14.68
CA GLY A 222 -8.30 -9.39 15.42
C GLY A 222 -9.05 -10.26 16.44
N LYS A 223 -10.39 -10.26 16.45
CA LYS A 223 -11.14 -11.23 17.27
C LYS A 223 -11.08 -12.62 16.64
N SER A 224 -11.18 -13.66 17.46
CA SER A 224 -11.30 -15.01 16.95
C SER A 224 -12.65 -15.22 16.26
N TRP A 225 -12.70 -16.04 15.20
CA TRP A 225 -13.97 -16.38 14.54
C TRP A 225 -14.98 -17.01 15.48
N ARG A 226 -14.52 -17.84 16.41
CA ARG A 226 -15.37 -18.44 17.45
C ARG A 226 -16.05 -17.39 18.33
N ASP A 227 -15.32 -16.31 18.68
CA ASP A 227 -15.91 -15.24 19.50
C ASP A 227 -16.88 -14.39 18.68
N CYS A 228 -16.61 -14.19 17.38
CA CYS A 228 -17.51 -13.45 16.49
C CYS A 228 -18.86 -14.18 16.25
N GLN A 229 -18.92 -15.48 16.47
CA GLN A 229 -20.13 -16.30 16.28
C GLN A 229 -21.01 -16.45 17.55
N ARG A 230 -20.61 -15.90 18.70
CA ARG A 230 -21.44 -15.97 19.91
C ARG A 230 -22.66 -15.06 19.78
N ASP A 231 -23.83 -15.54 20.19
CA ASP A 231 -25.10 -14.80 20.08
C ASP A 231 -25.05 -13.43 20.74
N GLU A 232 -24.43 -13.30 21.91
CA GLU A 232 -24.22 -12.04 22.62
C GLU A 232 -23.41 -11.01 21.80
N PHE A 233 -22.62 -11.51 20.86
CA PHE A 233 -21.76 -10.70 20.03
C PHE A 233 -22.39 -10.40 18.66
N ALA A 234 -23.08 -11.36 18.08
CA ALA A 234 -23.76 -11.22 16.80
C ALA A 234 -24.86 -10.13 16.86
N LEU A 235 -25.59 -10.05 17.96
CA LEU A 235 -26.64 -9.04 18.18
C LEU A 235 -26.11 -7.68 18.62
N SER A 236 -24.81 -7.53 18.87
CA SER A 236 -24.23 -6.27 19.36
C SER A 236 -24.14 -5.18 18.28
N TYR A 237 -24.38 -5.49 17.01
CA TYR A 237 -24.43 -4.48 15.93
C TYR A 237 -25.64 -3.52 16.08
N GLU A 238 -26.68 -3.92 16.79
CA GLU A 238 -27.82 -3.07 17.13
C GLU A 238 -27.49 -2.04 18.25
N ASN A 239 -26.38 -2.25 18.96
CA ASN A 239 -25.90 -1.40 20.06
C ASN A 239 -24.64 -0.62 19.62
N GLU A 240 -24.74 0.19 18.58
CA GLU A 240 -23.65 1.02 18.04
C GLU A 240 -23.05 1.97 19.07
N ASP A 241 -23.84 2.42 20.06
CA ASP A 241 -23.40 3.29 21.16
C ASP A 241 -22.23 2.68 21.97
N LYS A 242 -21.99 1.38 21.85
CA LYS A 242 -20.84 0.69 22.47
C LYS A 242 -19.54 0.83 21.67
N LEU A 243 -19.60 1.29 20.42
CA LEU A 243 -18.40 1.55 19.66
C LEU A 243 -17.73 2.83 20.17
N ARG A 244 -16.47 2.69 20.55
CA ARG A 244 -15.69 3.86 20.96
C ARG A 244 -15.59 4.82 19.77
N GLU A 245 -16.00 6.06 19.97
CA GLU A 245 -15.90 7.13 19.00
C GLU A 245 -14.49 7.20 18.38
N ASN A 246 -14.41 7.45 17.08
CA ASN A 246 -13.16 7.50 16.32
C ASN A 246 -12.30 6.22 16.34
N SER A 247 -12.83 5.08 16.80
CA SER A 247 -12.16 3.80 16.67
C SER A 247 -12.14 3.31 15.21
N SER A 248 -11.30 2.34 14.89
CA SER A 248 -11.35 1.68 13.57
C SER A 248 -12.67 0.96 13.34
N ALA A 249 -13.23 0.35 14.39
CA ALA A 249 -14.53 -0.32 14.31
C ALA A 249 -15.65 0.66 13.98
N SER A 250 -15.73 1.80 14.71
CA SER A 250 -16.72 2.84 14.46
C SER A 250 -16.62 3.35 13.03
N TYR A 251 -15.41 3.66 12.56
CA TYR A 251 -15.19 4.17 11.21
C TYR A 251 -15.64 3.17 10.12
N ILE A 252 -15.16 1.91 10.19
CA ILE A 252 -15.50 0.88 9.20
C ILE A 252 -17.00 0.63 9.18
N TRP A 253 -17.64 0.52 10.37
CA TRP A 253 -19.06 0.25 10.48
C TRP A 253 -19.91 1.38 9.93
N GLU A 254 -19.56 2.62 10.25
CA GLU A 254 -20.23 3.81 9.73
C GLU A 254 -20.13 3.87 8.20
N GLN A 255 -18.90 3.75 7.63
CA GLN A 255 -18.72 3.77 6.18
C GLN A 255 -19.49 2.65 5.49
N HIS A 256 -19.45 1.43 6.04
CA HIS A 256 -20.20 0.32 5.48
C HIS A 256 -21.70 0.63 5.41
N ARG A 257 -22.29 1.02 6.53
CA ARG A 257 -23.74 1.20 6.68
C ARG A 257 -24.28 2.44 5.97
N THR A 258 -23.58 3.57 6.07
CA THR A 258 -24.13 4.87 5.63
C THR A 258 -23.71 5.25 4.21
N LYS A 259 -22.59 4.70 3.73
CA LYS A 259 -22.05 5.03 2.42
C LYS A 259 -22.17 3.84 1.45
N TYR A 260 -21.56 2.71 1.79
CA TYR A 260 -21.38 1.64 0.81
C TYR A 260 -22.61 0.73 0.63
N VAL A 261 -23.34 0.40 1.69
CA VAL A 261 -24.58 -0.39 1.55
C VAL A 261 -25.65 0.35 0.75
N PRO A 262 -25.93 1.65 0.97
CA PRO A 262 -26.86 2.41 0.13
C PRO A 262 -26.40 2.53 -1.34
N GLU A 263 -25.11 2.57 -1.58
CA GLU A 263 -24.55 2.74 -2.92
C GLU A 263 -24.44 1.44 -3.72
N LEU A 264 -24.00 0.36 -3.08
CA LEU A 264 -23.56 -0.89 -3.72
C LEU A 264 -24.46 -2.08 -3.37
N GLY A 265 -25.37 -1.95 -2.41
CA GLY A 265 -26.15 -3.03 -1.86
C GLY A 265 -25.47 -3.72 -0.67
N ASN A 266 -26.24 -4.58 0.00
CA ASN A 266 -25.76 -5.32 1.18
C ASN A 266 -25.03 -6.59 0.75
N ASN A 267 -23.77 -6.45 0.34
CA ASN A 267 -22.94 -7.51 -0.21
C ASN A 267 -21.46 -7.41 0.24
N CYS A 268 -20.67 -8.43 -0.10
CA CYS A 268 -19.27 -8.49 0.27
C CYS A 268 -18.43 -7.34 -0.36
N PHE A 269 -18.83 -6.83 -1.53
CA PHE A 269 -18.14 -5.72 -2.17
C PHE A 269 -18.33 -4.39 -1.42
N ALA A 270 -19.54 -4.13 -0.90
CA ALA A 270 -19.79 -2.96 -0.04
C ALA A 270 -18.93 -3.01 1.24
N PHE A 271 -18.82 -4.17 1.85
CA PHE A 271 -17.98 -4.35 3.03
C PHE A 271 -16.48 -4.19 2.71
N TYR A 272 -16.02 -4.76 1.61
CA TYR A 272 -14.65 -4.58 1.11
C TYR A 272 -14.31 -3.09 0.89
N ASN A 273 -15.25 -2.33 0.30
CA ASN A 273 -15.06 -0.89 0.11
C ASN A 273 -14.97 -0.12 1.42
N ALA A 274 -15.69 -0.52 2.46
CA ALA A 274 -15.56 0.10 3.78
C ALA A 274 -14.18 -0.16 4.41
N LEU A 275 -13.60 -1.34 4.20
CA LEU A 275 -12.24 -1.66 4.65
C LEU A 275 -11.19 -0.86 3.87
N THR A 276 -11.32 -0.72 2.55
CA THR A 276 -10.37 0.04 1.73
C THR A 276 -10.47 1.54 1.98
N ASP A 277 -11.67 2.06 2.27
CA ASP A 277 -11.90 3.42 2.72
C ASP A 277 -11.18 3.70 4.06
N TRP A 278 -11.34 2.81 5.02
CA TRP A 278 -10.60 2.87 6.29
C TRP A 278 -9.08 2.87 6.08
N ALA A 279 -8.59 2.03 5.18
CA ALA A 279 -7.15 1.96 4.91
C ALA A 279 -6.60 3.26 4.33
N THR A 280 -7.37 3.93 3.47
CA THR A 280 -6.95 5.12 2.72
C THR A 280 -7.26 6.43 3.46
N HIS A 281 -8.46 6.56 4.04
CA HIS A 281 -8.99 7.86 4.47
C HIS A 281 -9.08 8.05 5.97
N LYS A 282 -9.09 6.97 6.76
CA LYS A 282 -9.13 7.16 8.21
C LYS A 282 -7.89 7.91 8.68
N ASP A 283 -8.13 9.01 9.39
CA ASP A 283 -7.07 9.84 9.94
C ASP A 283 -6.03 9.03 10.73
N THR A 284 -4.78 9.39 10.55
CA THR A 284 -3.70 8.97 11.43
C THR A 284 -3.67 9.89 12.65
N ARG A 285 -3.25 9.36 13.80
CA ARG A 285 -3.04 10.23 14.96
C ARG A 285 -1.99 11.29 14.63
N SER A 286 -2.11 12.49 15.16
CA SER A 286 -1.19 13.61 14.92
C SER A 286 0.29 13.25 15.13
N SER A 287 0.58 12.38 16.11
CA SER A 287 1.93 11.86 16.35
C SER A 287 2.48 10.95 15.24
N ALA A 288 1.64 10.54 14.29
CA ALA A 288 2.01 9.67 13.18
C ALA A 288 1.81 10.35 11.82
N GLU A 289 1.58 11.66 11.77
CA GLU A 289 1.28 12.38 10.54
C GLU A 289 2.44 12.28 9.53
N GLY A 290 3.67 12.47 9.99
CA GLY A 290 4.89 12.27 9.18
C GLY A 290 5.10 10.82 8.72
N ASN A 291 4.32 9.86 9.26
CA ASN A 291 4.39 8.44 8.91
C ASN A 291 3.12 7.94 8.20
N ARG A 292 2.26 8.84 7.77
CA ARG A 292 0.98 8.52 7.11
C ARG A 292 1.14 7.49 5.97
N PRO A 293 2.09 7.62 5.03
CA PRO A 293 2.23 6.66 3.93
C PRO A 293 2.50 5.23 4.42
N VAL A 294 3.29 5.07 5.50
CA VAL A 294 3.58 3.75 6.10
C VAL A 294 2.34 3.16 6.77
N VAL A 295 1.56 4.01 7.46
CA VAL A 295 0.32 3.58 8.13
C VAL A 295 -0.71 3.12 7.10
N GLU A 296 -0.91 3.90 6.04
CA GLU A 296 -1.80 3.55 4.93
C GLU A 296 -1.36 2.24 4.26
N TRP A 297 -0.09 2.10 3.97
CA TRP A 297 0.46 0.87 3.40
C TRP A 297 0.17 -0.38 4.26
N ARG A 298 0.42 -0.30 5.58
CA ARG A 298 0.15 -1.40 6.51
C ARG A 298 -1.34 -1.74 6.56
N ARG A 299 -2.21 -0.74 6.56
CA ARG A 299 -3.67 -0.93 6.52
C ARG A 299 -4.10 -1.65 5.23
N HIS A 300 -3.55 -1.27 4.08
CA HIS A 300 -3.82 -1.97 2.83
C HIS A 300 -3.36 -3.43 2.85
N GLN A 301 -2.21 -3.71 3.47
CA GLN A 301 -1.75 -5.09 3.67
C GLN A 301 -2.69 -5.88 4.59
N ASP A 302 -3.26 -5.25 5.62
CA ASP A 302 -4.24 -5.90 6.50
C ASP A 302 -5.54 -6.22 5.75
N VAL A 303 -6.03 -5.31 4.90
CA VAL A 303 -7.19 -5.54 4.04
C VAL A 303 -6.90 -6.68 3.05
N ASP A 304 -5.78 -6.65 2.34
CA ASP A 304 -5.39 -7.72 1.40
C ASP A 304 -5.30 -9.10 2.11
N ARG A 305 -4.71 -9.14 3.29
CA ARG A 305 -4.66 -10.36 4.11
C ARG A 305 -6.06 -10.84 4.50
N PHE A 306 -6.96 -9.92 4.84
CA PHE A 306 -8.33 -10.26 5.20
C PHE A 306 -9.13 -10.82 4.02
N THR A 307 -8.96 -10.28 2.81
CA THR A 307 -9.65 -10.80 1.61
C THR A 307 -9.27 -12.25 1.28
N ARG A 308 -8.11 -12.70 1.77
CA ARG A 308 -7.64 -14.10 1.67
C ARG A 308 -8.01 -14.95 2.89
N ASN A 309 -8.74 -14.39 3.85
CA ASN A 309 -9.23 -15.16 5.00
C ASN A 309 -10.27 -16.18 4.57
N ARG A 310 -10.10 -17.44 4.99
CA ARG A 310 -10.97 -18.56 4.60
C ARG A 310 -12.46 -18.28 4.83
N TYR A 311 -12.82 -17.66 5.94
CA TYR A 311 -14.23 -17.39 6.27
C TYR A 311 -14.85 -16.34 5.34
N PHE A 312 -14.07 -15.35 4.91
CA PHE A 312 -14.51 -14.36 3.94
C PHE A 312 -14.59 -14.97 2.53
N LEU A 313 -13.60 -15.80 2.16
CA LEU A 313 -13.61 -16.52 0.89
C LEU A 313 -14.79 -17.53 0.81
N ASP A 314 -15.09 -18.23 1.91
CA ASP A 314 -16.25 -19.14 1.98
C ASP A 314 -17.57 -18.38 1.79
N GLU A 315 -17.68 -17.13 2.27
CA GLU A 315 -18.88 -16.32 2.06
C GLU A 315 -19.02 -15.87 0.60
N ILE A 316 -17.94 -15.44 -0.02
CA ILE A 316 -17.89 -15.07 -1.45
C ILE A 316 -18.24 -16.27 -2.33
N SER A 317 -17.70 -17.46 -2.02
CA SER A 317 -17.90 -18.68 -2.80
C SER A 317 -19.36 -19.17 -2.84
N LYS A 318 -20.21 -18.71 -1.95
CA LYS A 318 -21.64 -19.08 -1.97
C LYS A 318 -22.41 -18.42 -3.12
N ALA A 319 -21.85 -17.38 -3.72
CA ALA A 319 -22.43 -16.66 -4.84
C ALA A 319 -21.87 -17.09 -6.20
N ALA A 320 -20.74 -17.80 -6.20
CA ALA A 320 -20.08 -18.33 -7.39
C ALA A 320 -20.62 -19.74 -7.75
#